data_1d4de84bc4cd9c4fa5d04ae4e83258cc
#
_entry.id   1d4de84bc4cd9c4fa5d04ae4e83258cc
#
_cell.length_a   1.000
_cell.length_b   1.000
_cell.length_c   1.000
_cell.angle_alpha   90.00
_cell.angle_beta   90.00
_cell.angle_gamma   90.00
#
_symmetry.space_group_name_H-M   'P 1'
#
loop_
_entity.id
_entity.type
_entity.pdbx_description
1 polymer ?
#
loop_
_entity_poly.entity_id
_entity_poly.type
_entity_poly.pdbx_seq_one_letter_code
_entity_poly.pdbx_strand_id
1 'polypeptide(L)'
;PLDNDSLENYQVIKVDMTQLVATALKELGLSSKLMSRSTNMFALGLLYWLYGRSMDSSIEFIQKKFAKSPEIVEANLKALNAGYYYGETIEVIKTTYRVNKAIFKKGIYRNIMGNNALAFGLLAASQRSGLDLYYGGYPITPASDILHYLAQYKNFGVKTFQAEDEIAGICSAIGAAFTGDLAVTASSGPGI
;
A
#
# COMPACT_ATOMS: atom_id res chain seq x y z
N PRO A 1 -18.41 -12.19 13.94
CA PRO A 1 -18.89 -11.51 12.73
C PRO A 1 -19.22 -12.47 11.58
N LEU A 2 -18.56 -13.64 11.53
CA LEU A 2 -18.79 -14.63 10.47
C LEU A 2 -19.95 -15.61 10.77
N ASP A 3 -20.56 -15.51 11.95
CA ASP A 3 -21.56 -16.45 12.46
C ASP A 3 -22.91 -15.76 12.71
N ASN A 4 -23.09 -14.56 12.20
CA ASN A 4 -24.34 -13.82 12.28
C ASN A 4 -24.96 -13.69 10.87
N ASP A 5 -26.24 -13.34 10.82
CA ASP A 5 -27.04 -13.27 9.59
C ASP A 5 -26.66 -12.11 8.65
N SER A 6 -25.67 -11.27 9.05
CA SER A 6 -25.23 -10.13 8.23
C SER A 6 -24.58 -10.52 6.88
N LEU A 7 -24.20 -11.77 6.72
CA LEU A 7 -23.52 -12.29 5.52
C LEU A 7 -24.37 -13.32 4.74
N GLU A 8 -25.68 -13.43 5.01
CA GLU A 8 -26.58 -14.40 4.34
C GLU A 8 -26.56 -14.29 2.80
N ASN A 9 -26.37 -13.10 2.27
CA ASN A 9 -26.30 -12.85 0.82
C ASN A 9 -24.93 -13.12 0.20
N TYR A 10 -23.96 -13.60 0.99
CA TYR A 10 -22.59 -13.85 0.55
C TYR A 10 -22.23 -15.32 0.73
N GLN A 11 -21.43 -15.85 -0.17
CA GLN A 11 -20.78 -17.14 0.02
C GLN A 11 -19.61 -16.97 0.99
N VAL A 12 -19.81 -17.35 2.25
CA VAL A 12 -18.78 -17.24 3.29
C VAL A 12 -17.93 -18.50 3.32
N ILE A 13 -16.64 -18.35 3.08
CA ILE A 13 -15.64 -19.43 3.16
C ILE A 13 -14.71 -19.12 4.32
N LYS A 14 -14.79 -19.93 5.38
CA LYS A 14 -13.97 -19.78 6.57
C LYS A 14 -12.62 -20.49 6.37
N VAL A 15 -11.52 -19.74 6.48
CA VAL A 15 -10.16 -20.27 6.30
C VAL A 15 -9.33 -19.91 7.53
N ASP A 16 -8.84 -20.91 8.26
CA ASP A 16 -7.88 -20.70 9.35
C ASP A 16 -6.46 -20.55 8.77
N MET A 17 -6.19 -19.36 8.23
CA MET A 17 -4.89 -19.05 7.62
C MET A 17 -3.74 -19.16 8.62
N THR A 18 -3.97 -18.89 9.91
CA THR A 18 -2.93 -18.94 10.93
C THR A 18 -2.45 -20.38 11.13
N GLN A 19 -3.38 -21.31 11.27
CA GLN A 19 -3.07 -22.73 11.43
C GLN A 19 -2.42 -23.31 10.16
N LEU A 20 -2.93 -22.96 8.99
CA LEU A 20 -2.41 -23.43 7.70
C LEU A 20 -0.97 -22.94 7.48
N VAL A 21 -0.68 -21.67 7.77
CA VAL A 21 0.68 -21.13 7.70
C VAL A 21 1.61 -21.79 8.71
N ALA A 22 1.15 -21.97 9.95
CA ALA A 22 1.95 -22.65 10.96
C ALA A 22 2.32 -24.09 10.53
N THR A 23 1.38 -24.79 9.91
CA THR A 23 1.61 -26.13 9.36
C THR A 23 2.60 -26.11 8.19
N ALA A 24 2.42 -25.18 7.23
CA ALA A 24 3.28 -25.06 6.06
C ALA A 24 4.73 -24.68 6.39
N LEU A 25 4.93 -23.93 7.51
CA LEU A 25 6.24 -23.44 7.92
C LEU A 25 6.87 -24.27 9.05
N LYS A 26 6.23 -25.31 9.52
CA LYS A 26 6.66 -26.11 10.68
C LYS A 26 8.12 -26.59 10.57
N GLU A 27 8.52 -27.03 9.41
CA GLU A 27 9.87 -27.57 9.15
C GLU A 27 10.99 -26.51 9.21
N LEU A 28 10.65 -25.22 9.14
CA LEU A 28 11.63 -24.15 9.17
C LEU A 28 12.11 -23.82 10.60
N GLY A 29 11.51 -24.39 11.63
CA GLY A 29 11.89 -24.14 13.02
C GLY A 29 11.72 -22.68 13.48
N LEU A 30 10.89 -21.89 12.78
CA LEU A 30 10.68 -20.49 13.09
C LEU A 30 9.80 -20.29 14.32
N SER A 31 9.99 -19.16 15.02
CA SER A 31 9.11 -18.78 16.12
C SER A 31 7.68 -18.49 15.59
N SER A 32 6.66 -18.74 16.43
CA SER A 32 5.25 -18.47 16.10
C SER A 32 5.03 -17.02 15.63
N LYS A 33 5.77 -16.06 16.19
CA LYS A 33 5.73 -14.66 15.79
C LYS A 33 6.23 -14.43 14.36
N LEU A 34 7.27 -15.14 13.92
CA LEU A 34 7.78 -15.06 12.55
C LEU A 34 6.83 -15.76 11.57
N MET A 35 6.29 -16.91 11.94
CA MET A 35 5.30 -17.61 11.11
C MET A 35 4.05 -16.76 10.90
N SER A 36 3.51 -16.13 11.93
CA SER A 36 2.31 -15.28 11.80
C SER A 36 2.50 -14.06 10.90
N ARG A 37 3.73 -13.56 10.74
CA ARG A 37 4.04 -12.46 9.82
C ARG A 37 3.91 -12.85 8.33
N SER A 38 3.93 -14.14 8.01
CA SER A 38 3.76 -14.64 6.65
C SER A 38 2.31 -14.96 6.29
N THR A 39 1.35 -14.76 7.20
CA THR A 39 -0.07 -15.07 6.96
C THR A 39 -0.67 -14.26 5.80
N ASN A 40 -0.24 -13.02 5.63
CA ASN A 40 -0.63 -12.19 4.48
C ASN A 40 -0.13 -12.75 3.13
N MET A 41 0.99 -13.45 3.10
CA MET A 41 1.48 -14.11 1.89
C MET A 41 0.61 -15.32 1.54
N PHE A 42 0.11 -16.06 2.52
CA PHE A 42 -0.86 -17.11 2.28
C PHE A 42 -2.15 -16.55 1.66
N ALA A 43 -2.70 -15.48 2.24
CA ALA A 43 -3.88 -14.81 1.67
C ALA A 43 -3.63 -14.33 0.24
N LEU A 44 -2.45 -13.76 -0.03
CA LEU A 44 -2.06 -13.31 -1.37
C LEU A 44 -1.97 -14.48 -2.35
N GLY A 45 -1.41 -15.62 -1.95
CA GLY A 45 -1.34 -16.83 -2.77
C GLY A 45 -2.73 -17.35 -3.15
N LEU A 46 -3.63 -17.42 -2.18
CA LEU A 46 -5.02 -17.81 -2.41
C LEU A 46 -5.72 -16.86 -3.40
N LEU A 47 -5.48 -15.56 -3.29
CA LEU A 47 -6.01 -14.58 -4.24
C LEU A 47 -5.40 -14.74 -5.64
N TYR A 48 -4.12 -15.05 -5.78
CA TYR A 48 -3.50 -15.32 -7.06
C TYR A 48 -4.15 -16.52 -7.77
N TRP A 49 -4.43 -17.58 -7.03
CA TRP A 49 -5.18 -18.73 -7.57
C TRP A 49 -6.59 -18.31 -7.96
N LEU A 50 -7.32 -17.64 -7.06
CA LEU A 50 -8.72 -17.22 -7.28
C LEU A 50 -8.90 -16.36 -8.54
N TYR A 51 -7.94 -15.48 -8.82
CA TYR A 51 -7.97 -14.56 -9.96
C TYR A 51 -7.10 -15.00 -11.15
N GLY A 52 -6.57 -16.22 -11.13
CA GLY A 52 -5.74 -16.76 -12.21
C GLY A 52 -4.52 -15.88 -12.55
N ARG A 53 -3.83 -15.35 -11.52
CA ARG A 53 -2.69 -14.44 -11.68
C ARG A 53 -1.37 -15.16 -11.46
N SER A 54 -0.32 -14.76 -12.23
CA SER A 54 1.05 -15.22 -11.97
C SER A 54 1.58 -14.65 -10.66
N MET A 55 2.35 -15.45 -9.93
CA MET A 55 3.04 -15.06 -8.70
C MET A 55 4.44 -14.49 -8.93
N ASP A 56 4.96 -14.52 -10.16
CA ASP A 56 6.37 -14.22 -10.48
C ASP A 56 6.84 -12.88 -9.92
N SER A 57 6.07 -11.81 -10.14
CA SER A 57 6.42 -10.47 -9.64
C SER A 57 6.49 -10.38 -8.11
N SER A 58 5.63 -11.14 -7.41
CA SER A 58 5.66 -11.19 -5.95
C SER A 58 6.81 -12.03 -5.43
N ILE A 59 7.16 -13.09 -6.12
CA ILE A 59 8.34 -13.91 -5.81
C ILE A 59 9.61 -13.06 -5.93
N GLU A 60 9.80 -12.35 -7.04
CA GLU A 60 10.92 -11.44 -7.23
C GLU A 60 10.96 -10.33 -6.17
N PHE A 61 9.82 -9.75 -5.84
CA PHE A 61 9.71 -8.72 -4.81
C PHE A 61 10.14 -9.24 -3.44
N ILE A 62 9.65 -10.42 -3.03
CA ILE A 62 10.01 -11.05 -1.75
C ILE A 62 11.52 -11.30 -1.68
N GLN A 63 12.08 -11.88 -2.74
CA GLN A 63 13.52 -12.17 -2.83
C GLN A 63 14.37 -10.89 -2.71
N LYS A 64 13.98 -9.82 -3.40
CA LYS A 64 14.71 -8.54 -3.36
C LYS A 64 14.55 -7.82 -2.02
N LYS A 65 13.33 -7.76 -1.52
CA LYS A 65 13.00 -7.01 -0.29
C LYS A 65 13.64 -7.61 0.95
N PHE A 66 13.66 -8.93 1.03
CA PHE A 66 14.16 -9.67 2.19
C PHE A 66 15.50 -10.36 1.94
N ALA A 67 16.26 -9.92 0.94
CA ALA A 67 17.53 -10.52 0.54
C ALA A 67 18.55 -10.71 1.69
N LYS A 68 18.46 -9.86 2.74
CA LYS A 68 19.33 -9.93 3.92
C LYS A 68 18.92 -10.98 4.95
N SER A 69 17.76 -11.62 4.79
CA SER A 69 17.17 -12.58 5.73
C SER A 69 16.59 -13.76 4.98
N PRO A 70 17.43 -14.74 4.56
CA PRO A 70 17.01 -15.87 3.75
C PRO A 70 15.86 -16.68 4.36
N GLU A 71 15.84 -16.83 5.69
CA GLU A 71 14.77 -17.50 6.41
C GLU A 71 13.40 -16.82 6.25
N ILE A 72 13.39 -15.48 6.15
CA ILE A 72 12.17 -14.70 5.90
C ILE A 72 11.74 -14.84 4.44
N VAL A 73 12.68 -14.88 3.51
CA VAL A 73 12.39 -15.14 2.09
C VAL A 73 11.72 -16.49 1.96
N GLU A 74 12.32 -17.53 2.52
CA GLU A 74 11.81 -18.91 2.44
C GLU A 74 10.42 -19.03 3.08
N ALA A 75 10.22 -18.46 4.27
CA ALA A 75 8.94 -18.47 4.95
C ALA A 75 7.84 -17.80 4.12
N ASN A 76 8.11 -16.62 3.57
CA ASN A 76 7.14 -15.90 2.75
C ASN A 76 6.82 -16.65 1.43
N LEU A 77 7.81 -17.25 0.79
CA LEU A 77 7.59 -18.03 -0.44
C LEU A 77 6.81 -19.32 -0.14
N LYS A 78 7.14 -20.03 0.93
CA LYS A 78 6.37 -21.23 1.34
C LYS A 78 4.92 -20.87 1.69
N ALA A 79 4.70 -19.78 2.41
CA ALA A 79 3.35 -19.32 2.75
C ALA A 79 2.55 -18.89 1.50
N LEU A 80 3.18 -18.18 0.55
CA LEU A 80 2.58 -17.79 -0.72
C LEU A 80 2.13 -19.02 -1.53
N ASN A 81 3.02 -20.00 -1.68
CA ASN A 81 2.73 -21.25 -2.40
C ASN A 81 1.64 -22.06 -1.68
N ALA A 82 1.70 -22.15 -0.34
CA ALA A 82 0.69 -22.85 0.44
C ALA A 82 -0.70 -22.24 0.24
N GLY A 83 -0.82 -20.92 0.17
CA GLY A 83 -2.10 -20.25 -0.12
C GLY A 83 -2.60 -20.54 -1.53
N TYR A 84 -1.73 -20.55 -2.52
CA TYR A 84 -2.08 -20.84 -3.90
C TYR A 84 -2.61 -22.29 -4.04
N TYR A 85 -1.86 -23.27 -3.54
CA TYR A 85 -2.26 -24.67 -3.61
C TYR A 85 -3.45 -24.99 -2.71
N TYR A 86 -3.64 -24.27 -1.61
CA TYR A 86 -4.85 -24.40 -0.82
C TYR A 86 -6.09 -24.04 -1.66
N GLY A 87 -6.04 -22.96 -2.43
CA GLY A 87 -7.12 -22.60 -3.35
C GLY A 87 -7.40 -23.67 -4.38
N GLU A 88 -6.35 -24.32 -4.90
CA GLU A 88 -6.47 -25.40 -5.88
C GLU A 88 -7.08 -26.69 -5.30
N THR A 89 -6.83 -26.95 -4.02
CA THR A 89 -7.27 -28.21 -3.35
C THR A 89 -8.61 -28.10 -2.64
N ILE A 90 -9.07 -26.86 -2.33
CA ILE A 90 -10.33 -26.67 -1.60
C ILE A 90 -11.53 -26.73 -2.54
N GLU A 91 -12.36 -27.77 -2.43
CA GLU A 91 -13.53 -27.98 -3.27
C GLU A 91 -14.68 -26.96 -3.04
N VAL A 92 -14.62 -26.20 -1.96
CA VAL A 92 -15.66 -25.21 -1.60
C VAL A 92 -15.63 -24.00 -2.55
N ILE A 93 -14.46 -23.63 -3.07
CA ILE A 93 -14.32 -22.55 -4.03
C ILE A 93 -14.50 -23.08 -5.43
N LYS A 94 -15.73 -23.06 -5.92
CA LYS A 94 -16.09 -23.62 -7.25
C LYS A 94 -15.84 -22.66 -8.41
N THR A 95 -15.65 -21.38 -8.14
CA THR A 95 -15.56 -20.34 -9.17
C THR A 95 -14.23 -19.61 -9.06
N THR A 96 -13.48 -19.60 -10.14
CA THR A 96 -12.31 -18.73 -10.29
C THR A 96 -12.66 -17.54 -11.19
N TYR A 97 -11.96 -16.43 -10.99
CA TYR A 97 -12.16 -15.21 -11.75
C TYR A 97 -10.97 -14.97 -12.68
N ARG A 98 -11.22 -14.38 -13.82
CA ARG A 98 -10.16 -13.96 -14.73
C ARG A 98 -10.22 -12.46 -14.96
N VAL A 99 -9.16 -11.77 -14.56
CA VAL A 99 -9.00 -10.35 -14.88
C VAL A 99 -8.15 -10.24 -16.14
N ASN A 100 -8.76 -9.82 -17.24
CA ASN A 100 -8.07 -9.62 -18.49
C ASN A 100 -7.07 -8.44 -18.37
N LYS A 101 -6.01 -8.49 -19.20
CA LYS A 101 -5.09 -7.35 -19.31
C LYS A 101 -5.84 -6.13 -19.80
N ALA A 102 -5.57 -4.97 -19.16
CA ALA A 102 -6.12 -3.70 -19.63
C ALA A 102 -5.56 -3.36 -21.03
N ILE A 103 -6.43 -2.84 -21.90
CA ILE A 103 -6.03 -2.39 -23.22
C ILE A 103 -5.66 -0.91 -23.12
N PHE A 104 -4.36 -0.62 -23.15
CA PHE A 104 -3.84 0.73 -23.16
C PHE A 104 -3.48 1.17 -24.57
N LYS A 105 -3.62 2.47 -24.86
CA LYS A 105 -3.02 3.06 -26.05
C LYS A 105 -1.50 2.84 -25.99
N LYS A 106 -0.85 2.66 -27.14
CA LYS A 106 0.61 2.54 -27.19
C LYS A 106 1.27 3.78 -26.58
N GLY A 107 2.15 3.59 -25.59
CA GLY A 107 2.80 4.70 -24.87
C GLY A 107 3.69 4.24 -23.75
N ILE A 108 4.34 5.19 -23.10
CA ILE A 108 5.13 4.97 -21.89
C ILE A 108 4.24 5.28 -20.69
N TYR A 109 4.11 4.32 -19.80
CA TYR A 109 3.29 4.40 -18.58
C TYR A 109 4.15 4.24 -17.34
N ARG A 110 3.76 4.91 -16.28
CA ARG A 110 4.39 4.79 -14.96
C ARG A 110 3.31 4.58 -13.91
N ASN A 111 3.51 3.62 -13.03
CA ASN A 111 2.70 3.50 -11.84
C ASN A 111 3.04 4.63 -10.88
N ILE A 112 2.03 5.38 -10.45
CA ILE A 112 2.16 6.49 -9.53
C ILE A 112 1.00 6.49 -8.54
N MET A 113 1.29 6.76 -7.28
CA MET A 113 0.27 6.94 -6.24
C MET A 113 -0.32 8.34 -6.31
N GLY A 114 -1.60 8.50 -5.90
CA GLY A 114 -2.30 9.78 -5.97
C GLY A 114 -1.56 10.92 -5.25
N ASN A 115 -1.07 10.68 -4.03
CA ASN A 115 -0.32 11.68 -3.25
C ASN A 115 0.99 12.09 -3.93
N ASN A 116 1.66 11.17 -4.63
CA ASN A 116 2.85 11.49 -5.40
C ASN A 116 2.50 12.31 -6.67
N ALA A 117 1.41 11.95 -7.36
CA ALA A 117 0.92 12.72 -8.49
C ALA A 117 0.53 14.15 -8.09
N LEU A 118 -0.13 14.30 -6.91
CA LEU A 118 -0.47 15.60 -6.36
C LEU A 118 0.79 16.43 -6.05
N ALA A 119 1.81 15.82 -5.42
CA ALA A 119 3.08 16.49 -5.15
C ALA A 119 3.73 17.01 -6.45
N PHE A 120 3.76 16.20 -7.51
CA PHE A 120 4.25 16.65 -8.81
C PHE A 120 3.39 17.75 -9.43
N GLY A 121 2.07 17.69 -9.27
CA GLY A 121 1.16 18.74 -9.74
C GLY A 121 1.42 20.07 -9.04
N LEU A 122 1.64 20.06 -7.73
CA LEU A 122 1.99 21.26 -6.94
C LEU A 122 3.35 21.83 -7.36
N LEU A 123 4.35 20.99 -7.57
CA LEU A 123 5.65 21.43 -8.11
C LEU A 123 5.49 22.10 -9.47
N ALA A 124 4.74 21.47 -10.38
CA ALA A 124 4.50 22.04 -11.69
C ALA A 124 3.74 23.38 -11.62
N ALA A 125 2.77 23.51 -10.70
CA ALA A 125 2.04 24.74 -10.49
C ALA A 125 2.96 25.86 -9.98
N SER A 126 3.81 25.59 -9.00
CA SER A 126 4.83 26.50 -8.49
C SER A 126 5.76 26.99 -9.60
N GLN A 127 6.35 26.07 -10.37
CA GLN A 127 7.26 26.40 -11.46
C GLN A 127 6.58 27.24 -12.59
N ARG A 128 5.31 26.98 -12.86
CA ARG A 128 4.57 27.69 -13.89
C ARG A 128 4.06 29.08 -13.45
N SER A 129 3.72 29.23 -12.18
CA SER A 129 3.28 30.50 -11.60
C SER A 129 4.44 31.42 -11.23
N GLY A 130 5.65 30.87 -11.05
CA GLY A 130 6.79 31.63 -10.52
C GLY A 130 6.71 31.89 -9.00
N LEU A 131 5.76 31.23 -8.32
CA LEU A 131 5.61 31.35 -6.87
C LEU A 131 6.35 30.20 -6.16
N ASP A 132 7.00 30.49 -5.06
CA ASP A 132 7.57 29.46 -4.20
C ASP A 132 6.45 28.58 -3.61
N LEU A 133 6.68 27.28 -3.53
CA LEU A 133 5.71 26.36 -2.94
C LEU A 133 5.95 26.20 -1.45
N TYR A 134 4.95 26.52 -0.66
CA TYR A 134 4.92 26.22 0.77
C TYR A 134 3.89 25.12 1.06
N TYR A 135 4.30 24.09 1.77
CA TYR A 135 3.42 23.02 2.21
C TYR A 135 3.46 22.89 3.74
N GLY A 136 2.37 23.29 4.40
CA GLY A 136 2.16 23.12 5.84
C GLY A 136 1.36 21.84 6.09
N GLY A 137 1.99 20.79 6.59
CA GLY A 137 1.33 19.53 6.90
C GLY A 137 1.51 19.11 8.35
N TYR A 138 0.77 18.09 8.78
CA TYR A 138 0.89 17.46 10.09
C TYR A 138 0.81 15.94 9.96
N PRO A 139 1.19 15.15 11.00
CA PRO A 139 1.18 13.69 10.92
C PRO A 139 -0.25 13.14 10.86
N ILE A 140 -0.75 12.86 9.66
CA ILE A 140 -2.06 12.27 9.39
C ILE A 140 -2.01 11.32 8.19
N THR A 141 -2.48 10.11 8.36
CA THR A 141 -2.57 9.13 7.28
C THR A 141 -3.88 9.32 6.50
N PRO A 142 -3.86 9.36 5.15
CA PRO A 142 -2.71 9.14 4.24
C PRO A 142 -1.99 10.43 3.80
N ALA A 143 -2.37 11.62 4.28
CA ALA A 143 -1.90 12.91 3.75
C ALA A 143 -0.40 13.18 4.01
N SER A 144 0.21 12.55 5.02
CA SER A 144 1.63 12.70 5.33
C SER A 144 2.56 12.36 4.17
N ASP A 145 2.14 11.48 3.25
CA ASP A 145 2.94 11.13 2.09
C ASP A 145 3.22 12.33 1.18
N ILE A 146 2.28 13.29 1.09
CA ILE A 146 2.46 14.51 0.28
C ILE A 146 3.64 15.32 0.82
N LEU A 147 3.70 15.50 2.15
CA LEU A 147 4.81 16.18 2.82
C LEU A 147 6.14 15.47 2.53
N HIS A 148 6.16 14.13 2.66
CA HIS A 148 7.36 13.33 2.43
C HIS A 148 7.85 13.39 0.98
N TYR A 149 6.94 13.41 0.01
CA TYR A 149 7.30 13.58 -1.39
C TYR A 149 7.85 14.99 -1.66
N LEU A 150 7.16 16.04 -1.20
CA LEU A 150 7.58 17.43 -1.42
C LEU A 150 8.92 17.76 -0.75
N ALA A 151 9.18 17.19 0.43
CA ALA A 151 10.45 17.39 1.14
C ALA A 151 11.69 16.92 0.37
N GLN A 152 11.51 16.06 -0.65
CA GLN A 152 12.59 15.60 -1.52
C GLN A 152 12.97 16.62 -2.61
N TYR A 153 12.14 17.63 -2.84
CA TYR A 153 12.26 18.58 -3.95
C TYR A 153 12.63 20.01 -3.52
N LYS A 154 13.41 20.13 -2.45
CA LYS A 154 13.87 21.44 -1.92
C LYS A 154 14.61 22.30 -2.96
N ASN A 155 15.30 21.66 -3.91
CA ASN A 155 16.00 22.32 -5.00
C ASN A 155 15.07 23.02 -6.02
N PHE A 156 13.76 22.82 -5.91
CA PHE A 156 12.73 23.49 -6.73
C PHE A 156 12.01 24.63 -5.97
N GLY A 157 12.60 25.16 -4.89
CA GLY A 157 11.98 26.22 -4.10
C GLY A 157 10.86 25.75 -3.18
N VAL A 158 10.80 24.45 -2.88
CA VAL A 158 9.77 23.89 -1.99
C VAL A 158 10.14 24.10 -0.54
N LYS A 159 9.25 24.77 0.18
CA LYS A 159 9.29 24.96 1.64
C LYS A 159 8.30 23.97 2.27
N THR A 160 8.77 23.06 3.11
CA THR A 160 7.91 22.11 3.83
C THR A 160 8.00 22.38 5.33
N PHE A 161 6.84 22.40 5.97
CA PHE A 161 6.71 22.54 7.42
C PHE A 161 5.83 21.44 7.98
N GLN A 162 6.32 20.74 8.99
CA GLN A 162 5.53 19.76 9.73
C GLN A 162 5.04 20.38 11.02
N ALA A 163 3.75 20.65 11.08
CA ALA A 163 3.05 21.14 12.26
C ALA A 163 2.69 19.97 13.21
N GLU A 164 2.26 20.29 14.40
CA GLU A 164 1.77 19.34 15.40
C GLU A 164 0.38 18.81 15.03
N ASP A 165 -0.51 19.70 14.58
CA ASP A 165 -1.90 19.42 14.27
C ASP A 165 -2.39 20.18 13.03
N GLU A 166 -3.67 19.95 12.66
CA GLU A 166 -4.33 20.57 11.52
C GLU A 166 -4.44 22.09 11.62
N ILE A 167 -4.69 22.61 12.83
CA ILE A 167 -4.84 24.06 13.07
C ILE A 167 -3.51 24.75 12.80
N ALA A 168 -2.43 24.25 13.37
CA ALA A 168 -1.09 24.79 13.13
C ALA A 168 -0.68 24.64 11.65
N GLY A 169 -1.05 23.53 11.01
CA GLY A 169 -0.80 23.29 9.59
C GLY A 169 -1.46 24.33 8.70
N ILE A 170 -2.76 24.55 8.84
CA ILE A 170 -3.48 25.54 8.03
C ILE A 170 -3.07 26.98 8.36
N CYS A 171 -2.88 27.33 9.63
CA CYS A 171 -2.44 28.65 10.02
C CYS A 171 -1.07 29.01 9.42
N SER A 172 -0.14 28.04 9.39
CA SER A 172 1.16 28.23 8.74
C SER A 172 1.04 28.46 7.23
N ALA A 173 0.15 27.73 6.57
CA ALA A 173 -0.13 27.88 5.13
C ALA A 173 -0.77 29.26 4.84
N ILE A 174 -1.72 29.73 5.66
CA ILE A 174 -2.30 31.08 5.54
C ILE A 174 -1.22 32.16 5.67
N GLY A 175 -0.31 32.01 6.65
CA GLY A 175 0.80 32.96 6.82
C GLY A 175 1.73 32.97 5.60
N ALA A 176 2.07 31.83 5.05
CA ALA A 176 2.89 31.73 3.84
C ALA A 176 2.19 32.32 2.61
N ALA A 177 0.89 32.09 2.47
CA ALA A 177 0.10 32.69 1.39
C ALA A 177 0.08 34.22 1.47
N PHE A 178 -0.01 34.77 2.69
CA PHE A 178 0.03 36.21 2.90
C PHE A 178 1.37 36.84 2.46
N THR A 179 2.47 36.09 2.52
CA THR A 179 3.79 36.55 2.05
C THR A 179 4.02 36.30 0.55
N GLY A 180 3.07 35.73 -0.16
CA GLY A 180 3.09 35.55 -1.60
C GLY A 180 3.48 34.15 -2.10
N ASP A 181 3.61 33.19 -1.21
CA ASP A 181 3.88 31.78 -1.59
C ASP A 181 2.61 31.10 -2.14
N LEU A 182 2.78 30.12 -3.01
CA LEU A 182 1.75 29.11 -3.31
C LEU A 182 1.65 28.16 -2.11
N ALA A 183 0.78 28.50 -1.17
CA ALA A 183 0.67 27.78 0.08
C ALA A 183 -0.42 26.71 0.04
N VAL A 184 -0.10 25.54 0.54
CA VAL A 184 -0.97 24.36 0.53
C VAL A 184 -0.92 23.64 1.87
N THR A 185 -2.05 23.09 2.29
CA THR A 185 -2.16 22.10 3.36
C THR A 185 -3.03 20.93 2.89
N ALA A 186 -2.92 19.80 3.53
CA ALA A 186 -3.81 18.66 3.31
C ALA A 186 -4.18 18.01 4.63
N SER A 187 -5.43 17.59 4.73
CA SER A 187 -5.99 16.91 5.89
C SER A 187 -6.81 15.69 5.49
N SER A 188 -7.22 14.91 6.47
CA SER A 188 -8.17 13.81 6.29
C SER A 188 -8.87 13.50 7.60
N GLY A 189 -10.03 12.82 7.51
CA GLY A 189 -10.79 12.40 8.68
C GLY A 189 -11.28 13.59 9.53
N PRO A 190 -10.98 13.63 10.84
CA PRO A 190 -11.54 14.64 11.75
C PRO A 190 -11.02 16.07 11.50
N GLY A 191 -10.02 16.26 10.66
CA GLY A 191 -9.48 17.57 10.31
C GLY A 191 -10.21 18.28 9.16
N ILE A 192 -11.33 17.69 8.68
CA ILE A 192 -12.14 18.21 7.56
C ILE A 192 -13.51 18.64 8.07
#